data_7996253b62bb8053394c2c8b107f45bc
#
_entry.id   7996253b62bb8053394c2c8b107f45bc
#
_cell.length_a   1.000
_cell.length_b   1.000
_cell.length_c   1.000
_cell.angle_alpha   90.00
_cell.angle_beta   90.00
_cell.angle_gamma   90.00
#
_symmetry.space_group_name_H-M   'P 1'
#
loop_
_entity.id
_entity.type
_entity.pdbx_description
1 polymer ?
#
loop_
_entity_poly.entity_id
_entity_poly.type
_entity_poly.pdbx_seq_one_letter_code
_entity_poly.pdbx_strand_id
1 'polypeptide(L)'
;MPQFVLIHSPLVGPSSMIPTADALCALGFVTHVPSPGALSGYTTWREWPLRLLEALPEMEDPILVGHSAGGLLAAYLAGALHAKAFICLDAMMPPERGMTPPVEPDFLKFVRSLPTKDGLLPIWTDWWDGDLLAEAPMSPGLKAAFLAELPRLPLTWFDDSFEMSNWSCAKRAFIQTSPVFRDEARRAEDRGWPVTRLKGTHLHPALAPKETA
;
A
#
# COMPACT_ATOMS: atom_id res chain seq x y z
N MET A 1 24.13 -1.57 3.03
CA MET A 1 23.14 -2.68 3.11
C MET A 1 21.92 -2.26 2.30
N PRO A 2 21.19 -3.20 1.68
CA PRO A 2 19.91 -2.85 1.02
C PRO A 2 18.94 -2.20 2.03
N GLN A 3 18.28 -1.12 1.60
CA GLN A 3 17.26 -0.43 2.36
C GLN A 3 15.90 -0.70 1.74
N PHE A 4 14.92 -1.10 2.55
CA PHE A 4 13.56 -1.32 2.12
C PHE A 4 12.67 -0.15 2.54
N VAL A 5 11.83 0.30 1.63
CA VAL A 5 10.78 1.28 1.89
C VAL A 5 9.44 0.61 1.64
N LEU A 6 8.67 0.38 2.71
CA LEU A 6 7.39 -0.31 2.67
C LEU A 6 6.26 0.72 2.72
N ILE A 7 5.49 0.79 1.64
CA ILE A 7 4.40 1.75 1.48
C ILE A 7 3.06 1.05 1.72
N HIS A 8 2.38 1.45 2.79
CA HIS A 8 1.03 0.97 3.10
C HIS A 8 -0.03 1.64 2.21
N SER A 9 -1.23 1.06 2.18
CA SER A 9 -2.38 1.72 1.56
C SER A 9 -2.82 2.94 2.39
N PRO A 10 -3.21 4.05 1.75
CA PRO A 10 -3.85 5.18 2.42
C PRO A 10 -5.16 4.87 3.15
N LEU A 11 -5.80 3.75 2.83
CA LEU A 11 -7.05 3.30 3.49
C LEU A 11 -6.80 2.63 4.84
N VAL A 12 -5.53 2.31 5.12
CA VAL A 12 -5.05 1.74 6.38
C VAL A 12 -3.81 2.51 6.85
N GLY A 13 -3.23 2.15 7.96
CA GLY A 13 -2.06 2.84 8.47
C GLY A 13 -0.77 2.01 8.39
N PRO A 14 0.35 2.57 8.87
CA PRO A 14 1.66 1.92 8.87
C PRO A 14 1.69 0.61 9.66
N SER A 15 0.83 0.42 10.66
CA SER A 15 0.72 -0.84 11.41
C SER A 15 0.40 -2.05 10.53
N SER A 16 -0.15 -1.84 9.32
CA SER A 16 -0.35 -2.91 8.33
C SER A 16 0.96 -3.45 7.74
N MET A 17 2.07 -2.68 7.80
CA MET A 17 3.38 -3.02 7.22
C MET A 17 4.50 -3.13 8.26
N ILE A 18 4.35 -2.53 9.44
CA ILE A 18 5.36 -2.56 10.51
C ILE A 18 5.80 -3.99 10.86
N PRO A 19 4.90 -5.00 11.02
CA PRO A 19 5.34 -6.36 11.33
C PRO A 19 6.28 -6.96 10.28
N THR A 20 6.03 -6.72 8.98
CA THR A 20 6.93 -7.14 7.90
C THR A 20 8.24 -6.35 7.91
N ALA A 21 8.21 -5.06 8.22
CA ALA A 21 9.41 -4.24 8.38
C ALA A 21 10.29 -4.79 9.52
N ASP A 22 9.70 -5.14 10.66
CA ASP A 22 10.41 -5.74 11.80
C ASP A 22 11.03 -7.10 11.44
N ALA A 23 10.31 -7.91 10.65
CA ALA A 23 10.83 -9.19 10.17
C ALA A 23 12.04 -8.99 9.24
N LEU A 24 12.01 -8.03 8.33
CA LEU A 24 13.15 -7.64 7.49
C LEU A 24 14.31 -7.09 8.33
N CYS A 25 14.04 -6.28 9.34
CA CYS A 25 15.07 -5.80 10.29
C CYS A 25 15.74 -6.98 11.02
N ALA A 26 14.97 -7.98 11.43
CA ALA A 26 15.51 -9.18 12.06
C ALA A 26 16.41 -10.01 11.12
N LEU A 27 16.24 -9.86 9.80
CA LEU A 27 17.12 -10.43 8.76
C LEU A 27 18.35 -9.55 8.47
N GLY A 28 18.50 -8.40 9.14
CA GLY A 28 19.64 -7.50 9.00
C GLY A 28 19.47 -6.40 7.95
N PHE A 29 18.26 -6.18 7.44
CA PHE A 29 17.98 -5.08 6.50
C PHE A 29 17.59 -3.81 7.23
N VAL A 30 17.84 -2.66 6.61
CA VAL A 30 17.29 -1.36 7.06
C VAL A 30 15.92 -1.18 6.42
N THR A 31 14.92 -0.81 7.23
CA THR A 31 13.54 -0.64 6.75
C THR A 31 12.96 0.71 7.14
N HIS A 32 12.12 1.25 6.27
CA HIS A 32 11.35 2.47 6.49
C HIS A 32 9.89 2.21 6.14
N VAL A 33 8.98 2.65 7.01
CA VAL A 33 7.53 2.62 6.78
C VAL A 33 7.03 4.06 6.86
N PRO A 34 7.22 4.87 5.81
CA PRO A 34 6.81 6.27 5.85
C PRO A 34 5.29 6.37 5.85
N SER A 35 4.79 7.36 6.58
CA SER A 35 3.39 7.75 6.55
C SER A 35 3.33 9.27 6.53
N PRO A 36 2.43 9.88 5.74
CA PRO A 36 2.19 11.32 5.84
C PRO A 36 1.80 11.64 7.29
N GLY A 37 2.51 12.54 7.93
CA GLY A 37 2.19 12.96 9.29
C GLY A 37 0.74 13.43 9.39
N ALA A 38 0.15 13.32 10.57
CA ALA A 38 -1.17 13.87 10.89
C ALA A 38 -1.11 15.41 10.83
N LEU A 39 -1.14 15.97 9.63
CA LEU A 39 -1.49 17.36 9.43
C LEU A 39 -2.98 17.50 9.74
N SER A 40 -3.42 18.68 10.15
CA SER A 40 -4.82 18.97 10.46
C SER A 40 -5.73 18.57 9.28
N GLY A 41 -6.32 17.39 9.33
CA GLY A 41 -7.12 16.81 8.27
C GLY A 41 -6.56 15.53 7.69
N TYR A 42 -6.90 15.24 6.44
CA TYR A 42 -6.38 14.11 5.66
C TYR A 42 -5.46 14.61 4.54
N THR A 43 -4.44 13.84 4.20
CA THR A 43 -3.61 14.08 3.01
C THR A 43 -4.41 13.71 1.76
N THR A 44 -4.55 14.61 0.78
CA THR A 44 -5.21 14.30 -0.48
C THR A 44 -4.41 13.27 -1.28
N TRP A 45 -5.09 12.50 -2.15
CA TRP A 45 -4.39 11.49 -2.96
C TRP A 45 -3.25 12.09 -3.78
N ARG A 46 -3.46 13.30 -4.32
CA ARG A 46 -2.45 14.03 -5.10
C ARG A 46 -1.21 14.39 -4.30
N GLU A 47 -1.36 14.65 -3.01
CA GLU A 47 -0.25 15.05 -2.13
C GLU A 47 0.53 13.84 -1.58
N TRP A 48 -0.07 12.65 -1.54
CA TRP A 48 0.54 11.46 -0.95
C TRP A 48 1.97 11.18 -1.44
N PRO A 49 2.25 11.17 -2.77
CA PRO A 49 3.61 10.88 -3.24
C PRO A 49 4.67 11.83 -2.67
N LEU A 50 4.37 13.13 -2.65
CA LEU A 50 5.30 14.14 -2.15
C LEU A 50 5.47 14.05 -0.64
N ARG A 51 4.38 13.83 0.10
CA ARG A 51 4.43 13.68 1.56
C ARG A 51 5.20 12.44 1.98
N LEU A 52 5.12 11.36 1.23
CA LEU A 52 5.94 10.19 1.49
C LEU A 52 7.44 10.46 1.24
N LEU A 53 7.78 11.20 0.17
CA LEU A 53 9.16 11.60 -0.10
C LEU A 53 9.71 12.48 1.03
N GLU A 54 8.94 13.46 1.51
CA GLU A 54 9.30 14.33 2.63
C GLU A 54 9.55 13.56 3.93
N ALA A 55 8.86 12.43 4.13
CA ALA A 55 8.98 11.60 5.33
C ALA A 55 10.17 10.61 5.28
N LEU A 56 10.87 10.52 4.16
CA LEU A 56 12.00 9.60 3.98
C LEU A 56 13.33 10.31 4.18
N PRO A 57 14.33 9.64 4.79
CA PRO A 57 15.70 10.13 4.78
C PRO A 57 16.31 10.03 3.37
N GLU A 58 17.43 10.69 3.16
CA GLU A 58 18.27 10.44 1.98
C GLU A 58 18.72 8.98 1.96
N MET A 59 18.63 8.34 0.80
CA MET A 59 18.99 6.93 0.63
C MET A 59 19.48 6.66 -0.79
N GLU A 60 20.32 5.65 -0.93
CA GLU A 60 20.83 5.19 -2.21
C GLU A 60 20.21 3.83 -2.57
N ASP A 61 19.78 3.69 -3.82
CA ASP A 61 19.30 2.43 -4.41
C ASP A 61 18.29 1.67 -3.53
N PRO A 62 17.21 2.30 -3.01
CA PRO A 62 16.25 1.61 -2.16
C PRO A 62 15.49 0.50 -2.92
N ILE A 63 14.92 -0.42 -2.14
CA ILE A 63 13.94 -1.39 -2.61
C ILE A 63 12.57 -0.92 -2.15
N LEU A 64 11.69 -0.58 -3.09
CA LEU A 64 10.34 -0.13 -2.82
C LEU A 64 9.38 -1.32 -2.79
N VAL A 65 8.59 -1.41 -1.74
CA VAL A 65 7.52 -2.41 -1.60
C VAL A 65 6.21 -1.67 -1.39
N GLY A 66 5.24 -1.86 -2.28
CA GLY A 66 3.94 -1.21 -2.17
C GLY A 66 2.82 -2.23 -1.95
N HIS A 67 2.01 -2.03 -0.91
CA HIS A 67 0.87 -2.88 -0.58
C HIS A 67 -0.44 -2.22 -0.99
N SER A 68 -1.33 -2.96 -1.66
CA SER A 68 -2.65 -2.47 -2.05
C SER A 68 -2.54 -1.21 -2.96
N ALA A 69 -3.27 -0.13 -2.68
CA ALA A 69 -3.10 1.17 -3.37
C ALA A 69 -1.70 1.78 -3.15
N GLY A 70 -0.99 1.37 -2.09
CA GLY A 70 0.42 1.72 -1.87
C GLY A 70 1.35 1.26 -2.98
N GLY A 71 0.94 0.30 -3.83
CA GLY A 71 1.67 -0.09 -5.03
C GLY A 71 1.86 1.04 -6.02
N LEU A 72 0.82 1.87 -6.22
CA LEU A 72 0.88 3.06 -7.08
C LEU A 72 1.84 4.12 -6.53
N LEU A 73 1.79 4.34 -5.21
CA LEU A 73 2.67 5.28 -4.52
C LEU A 73 4.12 4.81 -4.54
N ALA A 74 4.37 3.53 -4.26
CA ALA A 74 5.70 2.95 -4.29
C ALA A 74 6.33 3.02 -5.69
N ALA A 75 5.55 2.88 -6.77
CA ALA A 75 6.03 3.06 -8.14
C ALA A 75 6.44 4.52 -8.40
N TYR A 76 5.66 5.49 -7.94
CA TYR A 76 6.03 6.90 -8.05
C TYR A 76 7.36 7.17 -7.33
N LEU A 77 7.48 6.69 -6.08
CA LEU A 77 8.71 6.83 -5.30
C LEU A 77 9.88 6.09 -5.95
N ALA A 78 9.64 4.94 -6.58
CA ALA A 78 10.68 4.19 -7.27
C ALA A 78 11.34 5.01 -8.40
N GLY A 79 10.53 5.78 -9.14
CA GLY A 79 11.06 6.72 -10.13
C GLY A 79 11.82 7.88 -9.49
N ALA A 80 11.25 8.52 -8.48
CA ALA A 80 11.82 9.68 -7.82
C ALA A 80 13.13 9.38 -7.07
N LEU A 81 13.25 8.19 -6.48
CA LEU A 81 14.41 7.75 -5.67
C LEU A 81 15.40 6.89 -6.47
N HIS A 82 15.22 6.73 -7.78
CA HIS A 82 16.04 5.85 -8.61
C HIS A 82 16.18 4.43 -8.01
N ALA A 83 15.06 3.85 -7.58
CA ALA A 83 15.06 2.61 -6.82
C ALA A 83 15.72 1.45 -7.58
N LYS A 84 16.49 0.64 -6.86
CA LYS A 84 17.12 -0.57 -7.37
C LYS A 84 16.12 -1.65 -7.75
N ALA A 85 15.04 -1.75 -6.99
CA ALA A 85 13.97 -2.72 -7.22
C ALA A 85 12.61 -2.18 -6.74
N PHE A 86 11.56 -2.70 -7.34
CA PHE A 86 10.17 -2.44 -6.99
C PHE A 86 9.38 -3.74 -6.85
N ILE A 87 8.63 -3.87 -5.78
CA ILE A 87 7.81 -5.03 -5.46
C ILE A 87 6.36 -4.59 -5.23
N CYS A 88 5.44 -5.11 -6.02
CA CYS A 88 4.01 -5.08 -5.72
C CYS A 88 3.70 -6.21 -4.73
N LEU A 89 3.24 -5.87 -3.54
CA LEU A 89 2.82 -6.83 -2.52
C LEU A 89 1.28 -6.79 -2.40
N ASP A 90 0.61 -7.75 -3.04
CA ASP A 90 -0.86 -7.82 -3.12
C ASP A 90 -1.47 -6.45 -3.45
N ALA A 91 -1.05 -5.86 -4.57
CA ALA A 91 -1.17 -4.44 -4.85
C ALA A 91 -1.67 -4.14 -6.26
N MET A 92 -2.17 -2.93 -6.45
CA MET A 92 -2.51 -2.38 -7.77
C MET A 92 -1.24 -2.27 -8.62
N MET A 93 -1.33 -2.74 -9.87
CA MET A 93 -0.26 -2.57 -10.84
C MET A 93 -0.20 -1.12 -11.34
N PRO A 94 0.96 -0.45 -11.20
CA PRO A 94 1.08 0.93 -11.64
C PRO A 94 1.02 1.04 -13.18
N PRO A 95 0.39 2.11 -13.69
CA PRO A 95 0.55 2.49 -15.09
C PRO A 95 2.00 2.94 -15.33
N GLU A 96 2.45 2.88 -16.57
CA GLU A 96 3.79 3.38 -16.91
C GLU A 96 3.88 4.90 -16.75
N ARG A 97 2.80 5.62 -17.04
CA ARG A 97 2.64 7.08 -16.91
C ARG A 97 1.17 7.47 -16.98
N GLY A 98 0.89 8.70 -16.62
CA GLY A 98 -0.43 9.34 -16.76
C GLY A 98 -1.14 9.54 -15.44
N MET A 99 -2.36 10.08 -15.53
CA MET A 99 -3.17 10.36 -14.35
C MET A 99 -3.54 9.07 -13.64
N THR A 100 -3.22 9.00 -12.37
CA THR A 100 -3.32 7.79 -11.54
C THR A 100 -4.29 8.05 -10.40
N PRO A 101 -5.52 7.53 -10.48
CA PRO A 101 -6.50 7.59 -9.41
C PRO A 101 -6.15 6.59 -8.29
N PRO A 102 -6.73 6.76 -7.07
CA PRO A 102 -6.46 5.88 -5.94
C PRO A 102 -7.03 4.47 -6.09
N VAL A 103 -8.03 4.30 -6.95
CA VAL A 103 -8.78 3.05 -7.15
C VAL A 103 -9.21 2.88 -8.60
N GLU A 104 -9.45 1.65 -9.01
CA GLU A 104 -10.02 1.32 -10.31
C GLU A 104 -11.49 1.80 -10.42
N PRO A 105 -12.00 2.07 -11.66
CA PRO A 105 -13.33 2.62 -11.86
C PRO A 105 -14.47 1.79 -11.27
N ASP A 106 -14.37 0.47 -11.29
CA ASP A 106 -15.43 -0.41 -10.74
C ASP A 106 -15.43 -0.39 -9.20
N PHE A 107 -14.24 -0.31 -8.59
CA PHE A 107 -14.15 -0.13 -7.15
C PHE A 107 -14.64 1.27 -6.71
N LEU A 108 -14.41 2.29 -7.53
CA LEU A 108 -14.96 3.63 -7.29
C LEU A 108 -16.50 3.64 -7.26
N LYS A 109 -17.17 2.85 -8.12
CA LYS A 109 -18.63 2.70 -8.07
C LYS A 109 -19.09 2.11 -6.74
N PHE A 110 -18.39 1.09 -6.24
CA PHE A 110 -18.64 0.51 -4.92
C PHE A 110 -18.45 1.56 -3.81
N VAL A 111 -17.33 2.27 -3.79
CA VAL A 111 -17.07 3.31 -2.79
C VAL A 111 -18.16 4.39 -2.80
N ARG A 112 -18.65 4.80 -3.96
CA ARG A 112 -19.75 5.78 -4.10
C ARG A 112 -21.10 5.26 -3.62
N SER A 113 -21.28 3.95 -3.48
CA SER A 113 -22.49 3.35 -2.93
C SER A 113 -22.50 3.26 -1.40
N LEU A 114 -21.34 3.49 -0.76
CA LEU A 114 -21.23 3.43 0.70
C LEU A 114 -21.95 4.62 1.37
N PRO A 115 -22.55 4.41 2.55
CA PRO A 115 -23.17 5.49 3.30
C PRO A 115 -22.09 6.49 3.77
N THR A 116 -22.43 7.78 3.76
CA THR A 116 -21.57 8.81 4.31
C THR A 116 -22.20 9.42 5.55
N LYS A 117 -21.39 9.79 6.53
CA LYS A 117 -21.81 10.58 7.69
C LYS A 117 -20.93 11.84 7.77
N ASP A 118 -21.58 13.00 7.83
CA ASP A 118 -20.89 14.31 7.83
C ASP A 118 -19.92 14.49 6.63
N GLY A 119 -20.29 13.94 5.48
CA GLY A 119 -19.49 13.98 4.25
C GLY A 119 -18.32 13.01 4.21
N LEU A 120 -18.13 12.19 5.25
CA LEU A 120 -17.04 11.21 5.35
C LEU A 120 -17.56 9.78 5.19
N LEU A 121 -16.79 8.95 4.53
CA LEU A 121 -16.99 7.51 4.48
C LEU A 121 -16.76 6.86 5.85
N PRO A 122 -17.34 5.67 6.12
CA PRO A 122 -16.93 4.86 7.24
C PRO A 122 -15.44 4.49 7.13
N ILE A 123 -14.83 4.04 8.21
CA ILE A 123 -13.48 3.46 8.15
C ILE A 123 -13.47 2.21 7.28
N TRP A 124 -12.33 1.87 6.68
CA TRP A 124 -12.22 0.77 5.71
C TRP A 124 -12.77 -0.58 6.18
N THR A 125 -12.64 -0.90 7.46
CA THR A 125 -13.17 -2.16 8.03
C THR A 125 -14.69 -2.25 7.99
N ASP A 126 -15.38 -1.11 7.98
CA ASP A 126 -16.84 -1.02 8.00
C ASP A 126 -17.46 -0.97 6.57
N TRP A 127 -16.64 -1.13 5.52
CA TRP A 127 -17.11 -1.16 4.13
C TRP A 127 -17.70 -2.52 3.73
N TRP A 128 -17.51 -3.53 4.54
CA TRP A 128 -17.80 -4.92 4.24
C TRP A 128 -18.84 -5.48 5.21
N ASP A 129 -19.62 -6.44 4.77
CA ASP A 129 -20.50 -7.17 5.65
C ASP A 129 -19.69 -8.03 6.64
N GLY A 130 -20.00 -7.91 7.93
CA GLY A 130 -19.32 -8.65 9.00
C GLY A 130 -18.06 -7.97 9.56
N ASP A 131 -17.45 -8.60 10.56
CA ASP A 131 -16.19 -8.12 11.15
C ASP A 131 -14.99 -8.68 10.36
N LEU A 132 -14.43 -7.86 9.49
CA LEU A 132 -13.26 -8.21 8.67
C LEU A 132 -12.05 -8.68 9.50
N LEU A 133 -11.96 -8.23 10.75
CA LEU A 133 -10.85 -8.55 11.65
C LEU A 133 -11.20 -9.64 12.69
N ALA A 134 -12.41 -10.21 12.66
CA ALA A 134 -12.84 -11.22 13.63
C ALA A 134 -11.92 -12.46 13.62
N GLU A 135 -11.56 -12.92 12.43
CA GLU A 135 -10.71 -14.10 12.24
C GLU A 135 -9.24 -13.75 11.95
N ALA A 136 -8.88 -12.45 12.00
CA ALA A 136 -7.50 -12.04 11.78
C ALA A 136 -6.65 -12.33 13.04
N PRO A 137 -5.59 -13.14 12.95
CA PRO A 137 -4.76 -13.51 14.09
C PRO A 137 -3.81 -12.39 14.54
N MET A 138 -4.35 -11.19 14.72
CA MET A 138 -3.61 -10.03 15.23
C MET A 138 -3.50 -10.09 16.74
N SER A 139 -2.34 -9.72 17.28
CA SER A 139 -2.24 -9.45 18.71
C SER A 139 -3.15 -8.29 19.10
N PRO A 140 -3.64 -8.21 20.35
CA PRO A 140 -4.50 -7.10 20.78
C PRO A 140 -3.87 -5.74 20.56
N GLY A 141 -2.55 -5.59 20.76
CA GLY A 141 -1.83 -4.34 20.53
C GLY A 141 -1.77 -3.96 19.05
N LEU A 142 -1.49 -4.91 18.16
CA LEU A 142 -1.49 -4.68 16.72
C LEU A 142 -2.89 -4.32 16.21
N LYS A 143 -3.93 -5.04 16.67
CA LYS A 143 -5.32 -4.72 16.30
C LYS A 143 -5.73 -3.33 16.75
N ALA A 144 -5.35 -2.93 17.95
CA ALA A 144 -5.64 -1.58 18.47
C ALA A 144 -4.91 -0.50 17.66
N ALA A 145 -3.63 -0.68 17.34
CA ALA A 145 -2.87 0.24 16.50
C ALA A 145 -3.48 0.34 15.09
N PHE A 146 -3.78 -0.80 14.47
CA PHE A 146 -4.40 -0.85 13.14
C PHE A 146 -5.72 -0.07 13.10
N LEU A 147 -6.62 -0.30 14.05
CA LEU A 147 -7.91 0.41 14.11
C LEU A 147 -7.77 1.91 14.37
N ALA A 148 -6.78 2.31 15.19
CA ALA A 148 -6.52 3.71 15.49
C ALA A 148 -5.99 4.52 14.30
N GLU A 149 -5.39 3.84 13.33
CA GLU A 149 -4.80 4.45 12.14
C GLU A 149 -5.75 4.54 10.94
N LEU A 150 -6.95 3.90 11.00
CA LEU A 150 -7.91 3.89 9.89
C LEU A 150 -8.49 5.29 9.65
N PRO A 151 -8.27 5.90 8.47
CA PRO A 151 -8.80 7.22 8.20
C PRO A 151 -10.29 7.17 7.83
N ARG A 152 -10.98 8.29 8.08
CA ARG A 152 -12.27 8.58 7.47
C ARG A 152 -12.05 9.59 6.36
N LEU A 153 -12.29 9.19 5.12
CA LEU A 153 -12.03 10.01 3.95
C LEU A 153 -13.33 10.53 3.33
N PRO A 154 -13.34 11.73 2.76
CA PRO A 154 -14.49 12.19 1.98
C PRO A 154 -14.50 11.49 0.61
N LEU A 155 -15.68 11.39 -0.01
CA LEU A 155 -15.81 10.82 -1.37
C LEU A 155 -14.92 11.54 -2.40
N THR A 156 -14.76 12.86 -2.25
CA THR A 156 -13.93 13.68 -3.15
C THR A 156 -12.44 13.28 -3.14
N TRP A 157 -11.99 12.57 -2.11
CA TRP A 157 -10.64 12.02 -2.08
C TRP A 157 -10.41 11.00 -3.20
N PHE A 158 -11.46 10.26 -3.56
CA PHE A 158 -11.43 9.24 -4.62
C PHE A 158 -11.57 9.82 -6.02
N ASP A 159 -11.95 11.08 -6.15
CA ASP A 159 -12.01 11.81 -7.42
C ASP A 159 -10.66 12.47 -7.77
N ASP A 160 -9.69 12.44 -6.85
CA ASP A 160 -8.37 13.02 -7.05
C ASP A 160 -7.43 12.06 -7.80
N SER A 161 -6.36 12.60 -8.35
CA SER A 161 -5.34 11.83 -9.05
C SER A 161 -4.00 12.56 -9.02
N PHE A 162 -2.90 11.81 -9.08
CA PHE A 162 -1.58 12.36 -9.34
C PHE A 162 -1.05 11.90 -10.70
N GLU A 163 -0.11 12.63 -11.25
CA GLU A 163 0.53 12.25 -12.50
C GLU A 163 1.69 11.28 -12.22
N MET A 164 1.54 10.04 -12.71
CA MET A 164 2.62 9.08 -12.70
C MET A 164 3.65 9.49 -13.75
N SER A 165 4.84 9.82 -13.30
CA SER A 165 5.99 10.04 -14.17
C SER A 165 6.55 8.68 -14.64
N ASN A 166 7.41 8.74 -15.66
CA ASN A 166 8.11 7.54 -16.11
C ASN A 166 8.92 6.96 -14.96
N TRP A 167 8.51 5.80 -14.48
CA TRP A 167 9.21 5.04 -13.47
C TRP A 167 9.76 3.77 -14.12
N SER A 168 10.98 3.45 -13.84
CA SER A 168 11.57 2.18 -14.25
C SER A 168 12.58 1.74 -13.21
N CYS A 169 12.52 0.47 -12.86
CA CYS A 169 13.50 -0.18 -12.00
C CYS A 169 14.10 -1.36 -12.75
N ALA A 170 15.37 -1.62 -12.48
CA ALA A 170 16.07 -2.76 -13.08
C ALA A 170 15.43 -4.10 -12.70
N LYS A 171 14.88 -4.18 -11.48
CA LYS A 171 14.23 -5.38 -10.95
C LYS A 171 12.82 -5.06 -10.49
N ARG A 172 11.88 -5.92 -10.87
CA ARG A 172 10.47 -5.82 -10.52
C ARG A 172 9.93 -7.19 -10.16
N ALA A 173 9.04 -7.26 -9.18
CA ALA A 173 8.38 -8.50 -8.77
C ALA A 173 6.97 -8.24 -8.27
N PHE A 174 6.16 -9.28 -8.24
CA PHE A 174 4.84 -9.28 -7.63
C PHE A 174 4.74 -10.40 -6.60
N ILE A 175 4.23 -10.08 -5.42
CA ILE A 175 3.89 -11.07 -4.38
C ILE A 175 2.38 -11.00 -4.21
N GLN A 176 1.69 -12.08 -4.58
CA GLN A 176 0.25 -12.24 -4.37
C GLN A 176 0.01 -12.97 -3.05
N THR A 177 -0.79 -12.41 -2.16
CA THR A 177 -1.16 -13.02 -0.88
C THR A 177 -2.64 -13.33 -0.76
N SER A 178 -3.47 -12.74 -1.64
CA SER A 178 -4.92 -12.91 -1.62
C SER A 178 -5.50 -13.11 -3.02
N PRO A 179 -6.75 -13.58 -3.13
CA PRO A 179 -7.46 -13.59 -4.40
C PRO A 179 -7.82 -12.21 -4.95
N VAL A 180 -7.81 -11.17 -4.11
CA VAL A 180 -8.21 -9.79 -4.47
C VAL A 180 -7.40 -9.25 -5.63
N PHE A 181 -6.09 -9.47 -5.63
CA PHE A 181 -5.17 -8.99 -6.66
C PHE A 181 -4.70 -10.09 -7.63
N ARG A 182 -5.54 -11.12 -7.87
CA ARG A 182 -5.24 -12.20 -8.81
C ARG A 182 -5.01 -11.70 -10.23
N ASP A 183 -5.81 -10.76 -10.68
CA ASP A 183 -5.72 -10.25 -12.06
C ASP A 183 -4.50 -9.33 -12.20
N GLU A 184 -4.13 -8.60 -11.15
CA GLU A 184 -2.89 -7.84 -11.12
C GLU A 184 -1.65 -8.75 -11.16
N ALA A 185 -1.69 -9.87 -10.44
CA ALA A 185 -0.61 -10.87 -10.50
C ALA A 185 -0.46 -11.44 -11.93
N ARG A 186 -1.57 -11.71 -12.64
CA ARG A 186 -1.55 -12.13 -14.04
C ARG A 186 -0.98 -11.04 -14.95
N ARG A 187 -1.40 -9.78 -14.78
CA ARG A 187 -0.83 -8.65 -15.53
C ARG A 187 0.68 -8.51 -15.31
N ALA A 188 1.17 -8.82 -14.09
CA ALA A 188 2.59 -8.85 -13.80
C ALA A 188 3.31 -9.98 -14.57
N GLU A 189 2.74 -11.20 -14.60
CA GLU A 189 3.26 -12.32 -15.40
C GLU A 189 3.31 -11.98 -16.89
N ASP A 190 2.24 -11.41 -17.44
CA ASP A 190 2.16 -11.00 -18.84
C ASP A 190 3.22 -9.96 -19.21
N ARG A 191 3.68 -9.16 -18.23
CA ARG A 191 4.79 -8.21 -18.37
C ARG A 191 6.16 -8.83 -18.08
N GLY A 192 6.23 -10.14 -17.85
CA GLY A 192 7.47 -10.87 -17.56
C GLY A 192 8.05 -10.62 -16.16
N TRP A 193 7.24 -10.16 -15.20
CA TRP A 193 7.70 -10.02 -13.82
C TRP A 193 7.68 -11.37 -13.11
N PRO A 194 8.67 -11.67 -12.26
CA PRO A 194 8.55 -12.79 -11.32
C PRO A 194 7.33 -12.59 -10.42
N VAL A 195 6.53 -13.66 -10.27
CA VAL A 195 5.36 -13.65 -9.38
C VAL A 195 5.50 -14.76 -8.36
N THR A 196 5.45 -14.38 -7.08
CA THR A 196 5.38 -15.32 -5.95
C THR A 196 3.96 -15.34 -5.39
N ARG A 197 3.42 -16.53 -5.11
CA ARG A 197 2.09 -16.70 -4.53
C ARG A 197 2.21 -17.30 -3.14
N LEU A 198 1.74 -16.56 -2.14
CA LEU A 198 1.61 -16.98 -0.75
C LEU A 198 0.13 -17.32 -0.48
N LYS A 199 -0.11 -18.27 0.42
CA LYS A 199 -1.48 -18.58 0.85
C LYS A 199 -1.83 -17.72 2.06
N GLY A 200 -2.59 -16.65 1.81
CA GLY A 200 -2.95 -15.73 2.87
C GLY A 200 -4.16 -14.88 2.54
N THR A 201 -4.24 -13.76 3.21
CA THR A 201 -5.27 -12.74 3.03
C THR A 201 -4.64 -11.44 2.54
N HIS A 202 -5.48 -10.44 2.25
CA HIS A 202 -5.00 -9.09 1.90
C HIS A 202 -4.19 -8.43 3.03
N LEU A 203 -4.41 -8.82 4.29
CA LEU A 203 -3.63 -8.32 5.45
C LEU A 203 -2.41 -9.21 5.78
N HIS A 204 -2.00 -10.10 4.89
CA HIS A 204 -0.87 -11.00 5.09
C HIS A 204 0.41 -10.32 5.60
N PRO A 205 0.78 -9.10 5.13
CA PRO A 205 1.97 -8.41 5.64
C PRO A 205 1.94 -8.15 7.15
N ALA A 206 0.75 -7.92 7.71
CA ALA A 206 0.56 -7.75 9.14
C ALA A 206 0.44 -9.08 9.90
N LEU A 207 -0.14 -10.12 9.25
CA LEU A 207 -0.54 -11.37 9.90
C LEU A 207 0.53 -12.47 9.82
N ALA A 208 1.29 -12.53 8.74
CA ALA A 208 2.35 -13.49 8.48
C ALA A 208 3.65 -12.80 8.03
N PRO A 209 4.20 -11.88 8.85
CA PRO A 209 5.31 -11.02 8.44
C PRO A 209 6.58 -11.79 8.06
N LYS A 210 6.84 -12.94 8.69
CA LYS A 210 8.02 -13.77 8.40
C LYS A 210 7.94 -14.50 7.06
N GLU A 211 6.73 -14.74 6.54
CA GLU A 211 6.52 -15.33 5.22
C GLU A 211 6.59 -14.25 4.13
N THR A 212 6.30 -13.01 4.52
CA THR A 212 6.30 -11.85 3.61
C THR A 212 7.71 -11.28 3.43
N ALA A 213 8.52 -11.32 4.47
CA ALA A 213 9.91 -10.82 4.49
C ALA A 213 10.88 -11.78 3.82
#